data_94b7bb025ae08a2d19c31affd674ed2c
#
_entry.id   94b7bb025ae08a2d19c31affd674ed2c
#
_cell.length_a   1.000
_cell.length_b   1.000
_cell.length_c   1.000
_cell.angle_alpha   90.00
_cell.angle_beta   90.00
_cell.angle_gamma   90.00
#
_symmetry.space_group_name_H-M   'P 1'
#
loop_
_entity.id
_entity.type
_entity.pdbx_description
1 polymer ?
#
loop_
_entity_poly.entity_id
_entity_poly.type
_entity_poly.pdbx_seq_one_letter_code
_entity_poly.pdbx_strand_id
1 'polypeptide(L)'
;MQPADDLYLRSGNTPIFTDLKAFSGNKPIDNGNYLFTKEEMDDFLQREPQAQPYFHPWYGSKELVSSQPRYCLWLGDCLPQELAQMPLCQERSLKVQEFRLSSSDQGTRNLAKTPTRFHVEVFPTTKSLIIPQTSTSNRAYLPLMFIDPNTFASNLVVIVPGATLYHFSILTSHLNMLWTQAVGNTLGTGCRYTIDPVYINFPWPQQPKPELVTALEQSGQAILDARAAYPDKSLDYLYHPKTMPQELKDAFINNERLVHQAYGLEPHASDAEVLGRLHELHRAHTAELDTKEKQELTAQAKKKAAPTSKRKALSTKNTTSARKA
;
A
#
# COMPACT_ATOMS: atom_id res chain seq x y z
N MET A 1 16.84 30.24 -4.78
CA MET A 1 15.90 29.16 -5.11
C MET A 1 16.19 28.78 -6.55
N GLN A 2 16.97 27.72 -6.79
CA GLN A 2 17.11 27.19 -8.15
C GLN A 2 15.76 26.60 -8.57
N PRO A 3 15.33 26.72 -9.84
CA PRO A 3 14.12 26.09 -10.31
C PRO A 3 14.24 24.59 -10.02
N ALA A 4 13.16 24.01 -9.47
CA ALA A 4 13.05 22.56 -9.36
C ALA A 4 13.19 22.00 -10.78
N ASP A 5 14.37 21.50 -11.10
CA ASP A 5 14.54 20.70 -12.31
C ASP A 5 13.49 19.60 -12.26
N ASP A 6 12.70 19.47 -13.32
CA ASP A 6 11.58 18.54 -13.39
C ASP A 6 12.01 17.14 -12.96
N LEU A 7 11.55 16.71 -11.79
CA LEU A 7 11.75 15.36 -11.30
C LEU A 7 10.88 14.43 -12.14
N TYR A 8 11.49 13.62 -12.99
CA TYR A 8 10.76 12.65 -13.81
C TYR A 8 10.28 11.48 -12.94
N LEU A 9 9.01 11.51 -12.54
CA LEU A 9 8.36 10.45 -11.77
C LEU A 9 7.84 9.37 -12.73
N ARG A 10 8.14 8.10 -12.43
CA ARG A 10 7.55 6.97 -13.16
C ARG A 10 6.13 6.74 -12.69
N SER A 11 5.24 6.39 -13.61
CA SER A 11 3.86 6.00 -13.32
C SER A 11 3.70 4.49 -13.33
N GLY A 12 2.79 3.97 -12.50
CA GLY A 12 2.49 2.54 -12.46
C GLY A 12 2.21 2.00 -11.06
N ASN A 13 2.35 0.68 -10.91
CA ASN A 13 2.08 -0.01 -9.64
C ASN A 13 3.30 -0.76 -9.07
N THR A 14 4.46 -0.64 -9.73
CA THR A 14 5.68 -1.32 -9.33
C THR A 14 6.67 -0.32 -8.76
N PRO A 15 7.05 -0.46 -7.48
CA PRO A 15 8.07 0.39 -6.88
C PRO A 15 9.41 0.22 -7.62
N ILE A 16 10.13 1.34 -7.81
CA ILE A 16 11.39 1.31 -8.55
C ILE A 16 12.62 1.10 -7.66
N PHE A 17 12.49 1.28 -6.34
CA PHE A 17 13.60 1.18 -5.38
C PHE A 17 13.53 -0.04 -4.46
N THR A 18 12.42 -0.77 -4.45
CA THR A 18 12.20 -1.90 -3.56
C THR A 18 11.28 -2.92 -4.21
N ASP A 19 11.44 -4.20 -3.86
CA ASP A 19 10.51 -5.27 -4.25
C ASP A 19 9.25 -5.30 -3.37
N LEU A 20 9.20 -4.50 -2.31
CA LEU A 20 8.07 -4.44 -1.38
C LEU A 20 6.89 -3.69 -2.03
N LYS A 21 5.90 -4.43 -2.48
CA LYS A 21 4.73 -3.89 -3.17
C LYS A 21 3.76 -3.23 -2.20
N ALA A 22 3.06 -2.21 -2.69
CA ALA A 22 1.97 -1.56 -1.98
C ALA A 22 0.66 -1.71 -2.75
N PHE A 23 -0.46 -1.75 -2.02
CA PHE A 23 -1.79 -1.94 -2.57
C PHE A 23 -2.76 -0.91 -1.97
N SER A 24 -3.73 -0.47 -2.76
CA SER A 24 -4.91 0.21 -2.22
C SER A 24 -5.80 -0.83 -1.53
N GLY A 25 -6.36 -0.51 -0.38
CA GLY A 25 -7.20 -1.46 0.34
C GLY A 25 -8.55 -1.74 -0.33
N ASN A 26 -9.40 -2.42 0.40
CA ASN A 26 -10.70 -2.91 -0.07
C ASN A 26 -11.68 -1.79 -0.43
N LYS A 27 -12.49 -2.01 -1.47
CA LYS A 27 -13.55 -1.08 -1.88
C LYS A 27 -14.88 -1.83 -1.99
N PRO A 28 -15.73 -1.78 -0.95
CA PRO A 28 -16.99 -2.54 -0.92
C PRO A 28 -18.00 -2.13 -1.99
N ILE A 29 -18.23 -0.82 -2.20
CA ILE A 29 -19.37 -0.26 -2.97
C ILE A 29 -20.69 -0.83 -2.46
N ASP A 30 -20.98 -0.56 -1.18
CA ASP A 30 -22.04 -1.19 -0.39
C ASP A 30 -23.01 -0.19 0.25
N ASN A 31 -22.82 1.12 0.01
CA ASN A 31 -23.58 2.18 0.69
C ASN A 31 -23.55 2.06 2.23
N GLY A 32 -22.43 1.55 2.79
CA GLY A 32 -22.26 1.38 4.23
C GLY A 32 -23.00 0.18 4.85
N ASN A 33 -23.64 -0.67 4.03
CA ASN A 33 -24.39 -1.81 4.56
C ASN A 33 -23.52 -2.90 5.19
N TYR A 34 -22.22 -2.93 4.87
CA TYR A 34 -21.27 -3.90 5.45
C TYR A 34 -20.34 -3.30 6.51
N LEU A 35 -20.51 -2.02 6.86
CA LEU A 35 -19.66 -1.36 7.85
C LEU A 35 -20.46 -1.00 9.11
N PHE A 36 -19.92 -1.40 10.26
CA PHE A 36 -20.56 -1.30 11.57
C PHE A 36 -19.63 -0.61 12.56
N THR A 37 -20.21 0.12 13.51
CA THR A 37 -19.53 0.43 14.78
C THR A 37 -19.44 -0.83 15.64
N LYS A 38 -18.70 -0.77 16.76
CA LYS A 38 -18.64 -1.89 17.70
C LYS A 38 -20.01 -2.23 18.26
N GLU A 39 -20.77 -1.20 18.64
CA GLU A 39 -22.12 -1.33 19.22
C GLU A 39 -23.10 -1.93 18.21
N GLU A 40 -23.07 -1.47 16.96
CA GLU A 40 -23.92 -2.00 15.89
C GLU A 40 -23.59 -3.47 15.57
N MET A 41 -22.32 -3.85 15.60
CA MET A 41 -21.89 -5.24 15.43
C MET A 41 -22.37 -6.11 16.60
N ASP A 42 -22.22 -5.63 17.84
CA ASP A 42 -22.63 -6.38 19.03
C ASP A 42 -24.16 -6.61 19.03
N ASP A 43 -24.97 -5.60 18.69
CA ASP A 43 -26.43 -5.75 18.52
C ASP A 43 -26.77 -6.73 17.39
N PHE A 44 -26.05 -6.66 16.28
CA PHE A 44 -26.23 -7.60 15.16
C PHE A 44 -25.96 -9.04 15.59
N LEU A 45 -24.84 -9.28 16.29
CA LEU A 45 -24.42 -10.60 16.75
C LEU A 45 -25.30 -11.17 17.89
N GLN A 46 -25.95 -10.32 18.69
CA GLN A 46 -26.97 -10.79 19.65
C GLN A 46 -28.16 -11.40 18.91
N ARG A 47 -28.53 -10.88 17.75
CA ARG A 47 -29.68 -11.33 16.95
C ARG A 47 -29.32 -12.45 15.98
N GLU A 48 -28.08 -12.49 15.49
CA GLU A 48 -27.58 -13.46 14.50
C GLU A 48 -26.13 -13.87 14.85
N PRO A 49 -25.94 -14.70 15.91
CA PRO A 49 -24.60 -15.10 16.39
C PRO A 49 -23.76 -15.84 15.34
N GLN A 50 -24.41 -16.51 14.40
CA GLN A 50 -23.75 -17.27 13.30
C GLN A 50 -22.94 -16.38 12.37
N ALA A 51 -23.21 -15.07 12.35
CA ALA A 51 -22.49 -14.10 11.53
C ALA A 51 -21.08 -13.75 12.08
N GLN A 52 -20.76 -14.13 13.33
CA GLN A 52 -19.49 -13.76 13.98
C GLN A 52 -18.24 -14.07 13.14
N PRO A 53 -18.07 -15.24 12.48
CA PRO A 53 -16.90 -15.54 11.67
C PRO A 53 -16.69 -14.61 10.47
N TYR A 54 -17.73 -13.89 10.05
CA TYR A 54 -17.72 -13.00 8.91
C TYR A 54 -17.46 -11.53 9.26
N PHE A 55 -17.32 -11.20 10.56
CA PHE A 55 -16.95 -9.87 11.00
C PHE A 55 -15.45 -9.73 11.18
N HIS A 56 -14.87 -8.71 10.55
CA HIS A 56 -13.46 -8.38 10.63
C HIS A 56 -13.26 -6.93 11.07
N PRO A 57 -12.23 -6.62 11.88
CA PRO A 57 -11.86 -5.24 12.13
C PRO A 57 -11.55 -4.52 10.81
N TRP A 58 -11.97 -3.26 10.71
CA TRP A 58 -11.84 -2.44 9.51
C TRP A 58 -11.18 -1.10 9.81
N TYR A 59 -10.13 -0.80 9.04
CA TYR A 59 -9.42 0.47 9.13
C TYR A 59 -9.41 1.22 7.80
N GLY A 60 -9.95 2.45 7.82
CA GLY A 60 -9.67 3.50 6.84
C GLY A 60 -8.74 4.54 7.45
N SER A 61 -8.50 5.66 6.75
CA SER A 61 -7.66 6.76 7.28
C SER A 61 -8.21 7.33 8.59
N LYS A 62 -9.53 7.44 8.73
CA LYS A 62 -10.18 7.96 9.94
C LYS A 62 -10.00 7.01 11.12
N GLU A 63 -10.30 5.74 10.94
CA GLU A 63 -10.19 4.69 11.95
C GLU A 63 -8.73 4.52 12.41
N LEU A 64 -7.78 4.62 11.48
CA LEU A 64 -6.35 4.57 11.79
C LEU A 64 -5.95 5.73 12.71
N VAL A 65 -6.26 6.96 12.35
CA VAL A 65 -5.82 8.13 13.15
C VAL A 65 -6.60 8.27 14.46
N SER A 66 -7.86 7.82 14.52
CA SER A 66 -8.64 7.80 15.77
C SER A 66 -8.28 6.62 16.69
N SER A 67 -7.50 5.65 16.18
CA SER A 67 -7.20 4.38 16.86
C SER A 67 -8.45 3.56 17.23
N GLN A 68 -9.55 3.76 16.49
CA GLN A 68 -10.84 3.11 16.73
C GLN A 68 -11.30 2.40 15.45
N PRO A 69 -11.22 1.05 15.40
CA PRO A 69 -11.70 0.30 14.24
C PRO A 69 -13.22 0.38 14.12
N ARG A 70 -13.71 0.33 12.88
CA ARG A 70 -15.03 -0.20 12.60
C ARG A 70 -14.94 -1.71 12.37
N TYR A 71 -16.06 -2.32 12.05
CA TYR A 71 -16.14 -3.75 11.74
C TYR A 71 -16.80 -3.92 10.38
N CYS A 72 -16.28 -4.85 9.60
CA CYS A 72 -16.77 -5.14 8.27
C CYS A 72 -17.37 -6.54 8.22
N LEU A 73 -18.59 -6.65 7.74
CA LEU A 73 -19.23 -7.93 7.42
C LEU A 73 -18.75 -8.39 6.03
N TRP A 74 -17.93 -9.44 5.98
CA TRP A 74 -17.42 -10.03 4.76
C TRP A 74 -18.13 -11.34 4.45
N LEU A 75 -19.00 -11.33 3.43
CA LEU A 75 -19.80 -12.48 3.01
C LEU A 75 -19.27 -13.16 1.74
N GLY A 76 -18.11 -12.73 1.21
CA GLY A 76 -17.58 -13.25 -0.05
C GLY A 76 -17.15 -14.72 0.02
N ASP A 77 -16.78 -15.20 1.21
CA ASP A 77 -16.40 -16.60 1.46
C ASP A 77 -17.53 -17.42 2.10
N CYS A 78 -18.68 -16.79 2.38
CA CYS A 78 -19.85 -17.44 2.94
C CYS A 78 -20.50 -18.36 1.89
N LEU A 79 -20.73 -19.61 2.26
CA LEU A 79 -21.43 -20.54 1.38
C LEU A 79 -22.92 -20.17 1.26
N PRO A 80 -23.57 -20.38 0.10
CA PRO A 80 -24.99 -20.06 -0.05
C PRO A 80 -25.91 -20.74 0.97
N GLN A 81 -25.55 -21.94 1.43
CA GLN A 81 -26.30 -22.69 2.45
C GLN A 81 -26.16 -22.06 3.84
N GLU A 82 -25.00 -21.51 4.17
CA GLU A 82 -24.75 -20.79 5.43
C GLU A 82 -25.46 -19.43 5.41
N LEU A 83 -25.35 -18.69 4.29
CA LEU A 83 -26.05 -17.43 4.10
C LEU A 83 -27.56 -17.61 4.22
N ALA A 84 -28.12 -18.74 3.73
CA ALA A 84 -29.55 -19.04 3.83
C ALA A 84 -30.04 -19.18 5.29
N GLN A 85 -29.14 -19.44 6.24
CA GLN A 85 -29.45 -19.53 7.66
C GLN A 85 -29.24 -18.20 8.43
N MET A 86 -28.80 -17.15 7.74
CA MET A 86 -28.47 -15.83 8.29
C MET A 86 -29.34 -14.73 7.66
N PRO A 87 -30.60 -14.56 8.11
CA PRO A 87 -31.54 -13.64 7.50
C PRO A 87 -31.10 -12.17 7.56
N LEU A 88 -30.40 -11.72 8.60
CA LEU A 88 -29.88 -10.36 8.66
C LEU A 88 -28.72 -10.13 7.68
N CYS A 89 -27.84 -11.13 7.50
CA CYS A 89 -26.80 -11.09 6.46
C CYS A 89 -27.41 -11.05 5.06
N GLN A 90 -28.47 -11.84 4.81
CA GLN A 90 -29.20 -11.79 3.54
C GLN A 90 -29.81 -10.41 3.29
N GLU A 91 -30.46 -9.83 4.28
CA GLU A 91 -31.05 -8.48 4.18
C GLU A 91 -29.99 -7.45 3.79
N ARG A 92 -28.79 -7.50 4.42
CA ARG A 92 -27.66 -6.62 4.07
C ARG A 92 -27.20 -6.83 2.63
N SER A 93 -27.06 -8.08 2.20
CA SER A 93 -26.68 -8.43 0.83
C SER A 93 -27.70 -7.92 -0.21
N LEU A 94 -28.99 -8.04 0.06
CA LEU A 94 -30.06 -7.51 -0.80
C LEU A 94 -30.01 -5.98 -0.90
N LYS A 95 -29.81 -5.27 0.21
CA LYS A 95 -29.65 -3.80 0.21
C LYS A 95 -28.46 -3.36 -0.62
N VAL A 96 -27.35 -4.09 -0.57
CA VAL A 96 -26.17 -3.83 -1.42
C VAL A 96 -26.51 -4.08 -2.90
N GLN A 97 -27.22 -5.15 -3.21
CA GLN A 97 -27.67 -5.45 -4.58
C GLN A 97 -28.55 -4.32 -5.14
N GLU A 98 -29.56 -3.91 -4.39
CA GLU A 98 -30.48 -2.81 -4.77
C GLU A 98 -29.73 -1.49 -4.98
N PHE A 99 -28.83 -1.14 -4.06
CA PHE A 99 -27.99 0.04 -4.19
C PHE A 99 -27.14 0.00 -5.46
N ARG A 100 -26.49 -1.13 -5.77
CA ARG A 100 -25.68 -1.27 -6.98
C ARG A 100 -26.53 -1.20 -8.25
N LEU A 101 -27.74 -1.79 -8.26
CA LEU A 101 -28.66 -1.74 -9.40
C LEU A 101 -29.16 -0.32 -9.68
N SER A 102 -29.33 0.51 -8.65
CA SER A 102 -29.80 1.90 -8.78
C SER A 102 -28.73 2.87 -9.29
N SER A 103 -27.46 2.44 -9.43
CA SER A 103 -26.36 3.28 -9.85
C SER A 103 -26.48 3.70 -11.32
N SER A 104 -26.12 4.95 -11.63
CA SER A 104 -25.97 5.42 -13.01
C SER A 104 -24.76 4.80 -13.72
N ASP A 105 -23.75 4.32 -12.96
CA ASP A 105 -22.56 3.69 -13.51
C ASP A 105 -22.78 2.22 -13.86
N GLN A 106 -22.53 1.84 -15.12
CA GLN A 106 -22.69 0.47 -15.61
C GLN A 106 -21.76 -0.53 -14.88
N GLY A 107 -20.54 -0.11 -14.54
CA GLY A 107 -19.58 -0.95 -13.80
C GLY A 107 -20.16 -1.33 -12.44
N THR A 108 -20.70 -0.36 -11.72
CA THR A 108 -21.36 -0.56 -10.42
C THR A 108 -22.59 -1.47 -10.54
N ARG A 109 -23.46 -1.27 -11.56
CA ARG A 109 -24.60 -2.17 -11.79
C ARG A 109 -24.20 -3.61 -12.02
N ASN A 110 -23.08 -3.85 -12.72
CA ASN A 110 -22.57 -5.21 -12.95
C ASN A 110 -22.17 -5.93 -11.65
N LEU A 111 -21.73 -5.19 -10.63
CA LEU A 111 -21.38 -5.75 -9.31
C LEU A 111 -22.60 -6.23 -8.52
N ALA A 112 -23.83 -5.85 -8.90
CA ALA A 112 -25.05 -6.34 -8.28
C ALA A 112 -25.25 -7.87 -8.49
N LYS A 113 -24.55 -8.50 -9.41
CA LYS A 113 -24.56 -9.95 -9.62
C LYS A 113 -23.85 -10.72 -8.50
N THR A 114 -22.96 -10.06 -7.78
CA THR A 114 -22.17 -10.63 -6.69
C THR A 114 -22.24 -9.70 -5.47
N PRO A 115 -23.43 -9.52 -4.86
CA PRO A 115 -23.62 -8.52 -3.82
C PRO A 115 -22.80 -8.79 -2.55
N THR A 116 -22.47 -10.04 -2.27
CA THR A 116 -21.65 -10.46 -1.12
C THR A 116 -20.15 -10.13 -1.28
N ARG A 117 -19.69 -9.80 -2.49
CA ARG A 117 -18.29 -9.49 -2.78
C ARG A 117 -18.02 -7.99 -2.90
N PHE A 118 -16.78 -7.59 -2.61
CA PHE A 118 -16.33 -6.22 -2.83
C PHE A 118 -15.97 -5.98 -4.30
N HIS A 119 -15.92 -4.72 -4.69
CA HIS A 119 -15.39 -4.34 -6.00
C HIS A 119 -13.86 -4.52 -6.09
N VAL A 120 -13.17 -4.16 -5.01
CA VAL A 120 -11.73 -4.40 -4.87
C VAL A 120 -11.54 -5.20 -3.59
N GLU A 121 -10.81 -6.30 -3.71
CA GLU A 121 -10.53 -7.26 -2.64
C GLU A 121 -9.02 -7.37 -2.46
N VAL A 122 -8.54 -6.98 -1.29
CA VAL A 122 -7.13 -7.02 -0.90
C VAL A 122 -7.03 -7.56 0.51
N PHE A 123 -6.70 -8.84 0.62
CA PHE A 123 -6.59 -9.58 1.89
C PHE A 123 -5.17 -10.15 2.05
N PRO A 124 -4.23 -9.37 2.58
CA PRO A 124 -2.87 -9.83 2.80
C PRO A 124 -2.84 -11.01 3.78
N THR A 125 -2.04 -12.02 3.47
CA THR A 125 -1.85 -13.20 4.33
C THR A 125 -0.74 -13.02 5.37
N THR A 126 -0.06 -11.89 5.36
CA THR A 126 1.02 -11.54 6.28
C THR A 126 0.71 -10.25 7.02
N LYS A 127 1.36 -10.06 8.18
CA LYS A 127 1.33 -8.77 8.89
C LYS A 127 1.68 -7.65 7.90
N SER A 128 0.90 -6.58 7.91
CA SER A 128 1.01 -5.51 6.93
C SER A 128 1.09 -4.16 7.61
N LEU A 129 1.82 -3.23 7.00
CA LEU A 129 1.83 -1.84 7.41
C LEU A 129 0.75 -1.10 6.64
N ILE A 130 -0.07 -0.28 7.32
CA ILE A 130 -1.04 0.61 6.67
C ILE A 130 -0.64 2.06 6.84
N ILE A 131 -0.81 2.82 5.76
CA ILE A 131 -0.45 4.24 5.64
C ILE A 131 -1.72 4.99 5.28
N PRO A 132 -2.14 6.02 6.05
CA PRO A 132 -3.31 6.82 5.71
C PRO A 132 -3.06 7.61 4.43
N GLN A 133 -4.01 7.59 3.49
CA GLN A 133 -3.86 8.36 2.24
C GLN A 133 -3.93 9.89 2.46
N THR A 134 -4.43 10.34 3.58
CA THR A 134 -4.54 11.77 3.88
C THR A 134 -3.87 12.10 5.20
N SER A 135 -3.04 13.14 5.19
CA SER A 135 -2.43 13.70 6.39
C SER A 135 -2.54 15.22 6.38
N THR A 136 -2.61 15.82 7.57
CA THR A 136 -2.62 17.28 7.71
C THR A 136 -1.21 17.84 7.54
N SER A 137 -1.08 19.04 6.98
CA SER A 137 0.22 19.70 6.71
C SER A 137 1.04 20.04 7.97
N ASN A 138 0.39 20.06 9.13
CA ASN A 138 1.07 20.40 10.40
C ASN A 138 1.72 19.20 11.10
N ARG A 139 1.57 17.99 10.58
CA ARG A 139 2.27 16.81 11.11
C ARG A 139 3.63 16.65 10.49
N ALA A 140 4.63 16.47 11.34
CA ALA A 140 5.99 16.15 10.88
C ALA A 140 6.14 14.68 10.46
N TYR A 141 5.28 13.79 10.96
CA TYR A 141 5.38 12.34 10.79
C TYR A 141 4.05 11.74 10.33
N LEU A 142 4.12 10.69 9.50
CA LEU A 142 2.93 9.92 9.11
C LEU A 142 2.53 8.92 10.21
N PRO A 143 1.28 8.93 10.66
CA PRO A 143 0.79 7.95 11.63
C PRO A 143 0.53 6.61 10.95
N LEU A 144 1.50 5.70 10.99
CA LEU A 144 1.41 4.35 10.42
C LEU A 144 1.00 3.34 11.48
N MET A 145 0.41 2.23 11.05
CA MET A 145 0.01 1.14 11.95
C MET A 145 0.24 -0.22 11.29
N PHE A 146 0.71 -1.20 12.07
CA PHE A 146 0.69 -2.60 11.65
C PHE A 146 -0.70 -3.21 11.89
N ILE A 147 -1.16 -4.02 10.94
CA ILE A 147 -2.37 -4.82 11.03
C ILE A 147 -2.06 -6.30 10.80
N ASP A 148 -2.82 -7.16 11.46
CA ASP A 148 -2.75 -8.61 11.28
C ASP A 148 -3.60 -9.07 10.08
N PRO A 149 -3.38 -10.28 9.52
CA PRO A 149 -4.07 -10.79 8.33
C PRO A 149 -5.60 -10.78 8.39
N ASN A 150 -6.19 -10.92 9.59
CA ASN A 150 -7.64 -10.91 9.78
C ASN A 150 -8.25 -9.49 9.86
N THR A 151 -7.41 -8.46 9.75
CA THR A 151 -7.84 -7.06 9.78
C THR A 151 -7.93 -6.53 8.36
N PHE A 152 -9.08 -5.99 8.02
CA PHE A 152 -9.33 -5.42 6.70
C PHE A 152 -9.02 -3.92 6.67
N ALA A 153 -8.58 -3.46 5.53
CA ALA A 153 -8.27 -2.04 5.32
C ALA A 153 -9.01 -1.49 4.10
N SER A 154 -9.51 -0.26 4.21
CA SER A 154 -10.23 0.40 3.12
C SER A 154 -9.29 0.95 2.04
N ASN A 155 -9.85 1.27 0.88
CA ASN A 155 -9.13 1.95 -0.19
C ASN A 155 -8.68 3.39 0.16
N LEU A 156 -8.94 3.85 1.38
CA LEU A 156 -8.45 5.14 1.91
C LEU A 156 -7.12 5.01 2.65
N VAL A 157 -6.54 3.83 2.66
CA VAL A 157 -5.17 3.57 3.14
C VAL A 157 -4.37 2.81 2.09
N VAL A 158 -3.07 2.96 2.13
CA VAL A 158 -2.10 2.13 1.39
C VAL A 158 -1.68 0.99 2.29
N ILE A 159 -1.71 -0.24 1.78
CA ILE A 159 -1.32 -1.47 2.48
C ILE A 159 0.03 -1.92 1.93
N VAL A 160 0.97 -2.20 2.83
CA VAL A 160 2.32 -2.71 2.51
C VAL A 160 2.51 -4.05 3.22
N PRO A 161 2.17 -5.19 2.56
CA PRO A 161 2.33 -6.52 3.14
C PRO A 161 3.80 -6.88 3.34
N GLY A 162 4.11 -7.57 4.46
CA GLY A 162 5.47 -8.01 4.75
C GLY A 162 6.43 -6.89 5.18
N ALA A 163 5.93 -5.67 5.41
CA ALA A 163 6.75 -4.59 5.95
C ALA A 163 7.27 -4.96 7.36
N THR A 164 8.55 -4.69 7.60
CA THR A 164 9.23 -4.88 8.89
C THR A 164 9.35 -3.57 9.67
N LEU A 165 9.93 -3.62 10.86
CA LEU A 165 10.26 -2.42 11.64
C LEU A 165 11.23 -1.48 10.90
N TYR A 166 12.13 -2.03 10.07
CA TYR A 166 12.99 -1.22 9.19
C TYR A 166 12.15 -0.37 8.23
N HIS A 167 11.17 -0.97 7.57
CA HIS A 167 10.29 -0.23 6.66
C HIS A 167 9.44 0.80 7.40
N PHE A 168 8.95 0.42 8.60
CA PHE A 168 8.19 1.33 9.46
C PHE A 168 9.02 2.55 9.86
N SER A 169 10.27 2.37 10.31
CA SER A 169 11.14 3.47 10.76
C SER A 169 11.39 4.49 9.65
N ILE A 170 11.59 4.03 8.41
CA ILE A 170 11.80 4.91 7.26
C ILE A 170 10.49 5.57 6.82
N LEU A 171 9.40 4.81 6.68
CA LEU A 171 8.14 5.35 6.18
C LEU A 171 7.43 6.28 7.17
N THR A 172 7.68 6.15 8.48
CA THR A 172 7.12 7.09 9.49
C THR A 172 7.96 8.34 9.68
N SER A 173 9.16 8.45 9.07
CA SER A 173 10.10 9.55 9.24
C SER A 173 9.61 10.88 8.65
N HIS A 174 10.21 11.99 9.13
CA HIS A 174 10.02 13.31 8.54
C HIS A 174 10.51 13.37 7.09
N LEU A 175 11.60 12.65 6.79
CA LEU A 175 12.12 12.53 5.42
C LEU A 175 11.06 12.01 4.43
N ASN A 176 10.30 10.96 4.80
CA ASN A 176 9.21 10.44 3.95
C ASN A 176 8.02 11.43 3.90
N MET A 177 7.76 12.18 4.97
CA MET A 177 6.75 13.25 4.94
C MET A 177 7.15 14.35 3.94
N LEU A 178 8.41 14.79 3.95
CA LEU A 178 8.92 15.78 2.98
C LEU A 178 8.79 15.30 1.55
N TRP A 179 9.16 14.04 1.28
CA TRP A 179 8.96 13.42 -0.03
C TRP A 179 7.49 13.42 -0.44
N THR A 180 6.60 13.01 0.48
CA THR A 180 5.14 12.99 0.23
C THR A 180 4.61 14.37 -0.10
N GLN A 181 5.09 15.41 0.56
CA GLN A 181 4.70 16.80 0.29
C GLN A 181 5.25 17.31 -1.04
N ALA A 182 6.45 16.87 -1.41
CA ALA A 182 7.11 17.32 -2.64
C ALA A 182 6.51 16.69 -3.91
N VAL A 183 6.14 15.40 -3.88
CA VAL A 183 5.69 14.66 -5.07
C VAL A 183 4.22 14.25 -5.04
N GLY A 184 3.59 14.27 -3.86
CA GLY A 184 2.18 13.92 -3.70
C GLY A 184 1.25 15.06 -4.09
N ASN A 185 -0.01 14.69 -4.33
CA ASN A 185 -1.06 15.68 -4.58
C ASN A 185 -1.46 16.39 -3.27
N THR A 186 -1.79 17.66 -3.37
CA THR A 186 -2.39 18.41 -2.25
C THR A 186 -3.88 18.10 -2.12
N LEU A 187 -4.39 18.02 -0.90
CA LEU A 187 -5.81 17.91 -0.59
C LEU A 187 -6.15 18.99 0.45
N GLY A 188 -6.69 20.13 0.00
CA GLY A 188 -6.84 21.31 0.84
C GLY A 188 -5.49 21.80 1.37
N THR A 189 -5.32 21.88 2.69
CA THR A 189 -4.04 22.21 3.36
C THR A 189 -3.18 20.99 3.65
N GLY A 190 -3.63 19.77 3.34
CA GLY A 190 -2.93 18.52 3.63
C GLY A 190 -2.23 17.93 2.42
N CYS A 191 -1.49 16.83 2.63
CA CYS A 191 -0.89 16.04 1.59
C CYS A 191 -1.61 14.69 1.43
N ARG A 192 -1.51 14.12 0.23
CA ARG A 192 -2.07 12.81 -0.08
C ARG A 192 -0.96 11.81 -0.36
N TYR A 193 -0.85 10.79 0.48
CA TYR A 193 0.02 9.64 0.27
C TYR A 193 -0.64 8.67 -0.70
N THR A 194 -0.05 8.44 -1.85
CA THR A 194 -0.60 7.55 -2.89
C THR A 194 0.45 6.51 -3.29
N ILE A 195 0.01 5.43 -3.90
CA ILE A 195 0.94 4.45 -4.48
C ILE A 195 1.68 5.12 -5.64
N ASP A 196 0.95 5.63 -6.62
CA ASP A 196 1.47 6.46 -7.70
C ASP A 196 1.09 7.94 -7.42
N PRO A 197 2.02 8.88 -7.38
CA PRO A 197 3.47 8.71 -7.61
C PRO A 197 4.32 8.49 -6.35
N VAL A 198 3.76 8.61 -5.11
CA VAL A 198 4.55 8.78 -3.88
C VAL A 198 5.35 7.52 -3.52
N TYR A 199 4.67 6.38 -3.33
CA TYR A 199 5.31 5.15 -2.85
C TYR A 199 6.24 4.52 -3.89
N ILE A 200 5.79 4.43 -5.14
CA ILE A 200 6.57 3.74 -6.19
C ILE A 200 7.87 4.45 -6.54
N ASN A 201 7.90 5.78 -6.36
CA ASN A 201 9.08 6.59 -6.64
C ASN A 201 9.89 6.94 -5.37
N PHE A 202 9.48 6.47 -4.18
CA PHE A 202 10.19 6.79 -2.94
C PHE A 202 11.62 6.23 -2.98
N PRO A 203 12.64 7.10 -2.83
CA PRO A 203 14.04 6.67 -2.93
C PRO A 203 14.47 5.99 -1.63
N TRP A 204 14.41 4.67 -1.57
CA TRP A 204 14.90 3.90 -0.42
C TRP A 204 16.41 3.99 -0.26
N PRO A 205 16.95 3.86 0.98
CA PRO A 205 18.38 3.81 1.22
C PRO A 205 19.02 2.67 0.44
N GLN A 206 20.12 2.97 -0.24
CA GLN A 206 20.82 1.98 -1.06
C GLN A 206 21.79 1.16 -0.19
N GLN A 207 21.54 -0.13 -0.04
CA GLN A 207 22.40 -1.10 0.64
C GLN A 207 22.87 -0.64 2.05
N PRO A 208 21.99 -0.30 2.97
CA PRO A 208 22.39 0.09 4.32
C PRO A 208 23.14 -1.07 5.00
N LYS A 209 24.16 -0.73 5.81
CA LYS A 209 24.89 -1.74 6.57
C LYS A 209 23.97 -2.51 7.52
N PRO A 210 24.17 -3.82 7.75
CA PRO A 210 23.31 -4.63 8.63
C PRO A 210 23.12 -4.03 10.04
N GLU A 211 24.16 -3.43 10.60
CA GLU A 211 24.12 -2.81 11.92
C GLU A 211 23.17 -1.60 11.92
N LEU A 212 23.14 -0.83 10.83
CA LEU A 212 22.22 0.30 10.68
C LEU A 212 20.77 -0.15 10.47
N VAL A 213 20.55 -1.24 9.72
CA VAL A 213 19.22 -1.86 9.60
C VAL A 213 18.70 -2.27 10.98
N THR A 214 19.51 -2.97 11.78
CA THR A 214 19.17 -3.35 13.15
C THR A 214 18.86 -2.14 14.03
N ALA A 215 19.67 -1.08 13.95
CA ALA A 215 19.44 0.16 14.70
C ALA A 215 18.13 0.85 14.29
N LEU A 216 17.80 0.86 13.00
CA LEU A 216 16.53 1.39 12.48
C LEU A 216 15.33 0.54 12.94
N GLU A 217 15.44 -0.78 12.97
CA GLU A 217 14.39 -1.65 13.52
C GLU A 217 14.16 -1.38 15.02
N GLN A 218 15.23 -1.24 15.79
CA GLN A 218 15.15 -0.89 17.22
C GLN A 218 14.54 0.50 17.43
N SER A 219 14.87 1.48 16.60
CA SER A 219 14.26 2.82 16.70
C SER A 219 12.78 2.81 16.32
N GLY A 220 12.41 2.01 15.30
CA GLY A 220 11.01 1.77 14.95
C GLY A 220 10.22 1.13 16.10
N GLN A 221 10.80 0.13 16.78
CA GLN A 221 10.20 -0.47 17.97
C GLN A 221 10.06 0.55 19.11
N ALA A 222 11.07 1.38 19.36
CA ALA A 222 11.00 2.42 20.38
C ALA A 222 9.85 3.42 20.14
N ILE A 223 9.57 3.78 18.89
CA ILE A 223 8.40 4.61 18.55
C ILE A 223 7.09 3.87 18.91
N LEU A 224 6.99 2.57 18.61
CA LEU A 224 5.79 1.77 18.94
C LEU A 224 5.63 1.64 20.46
N ASP A 225 6.70 1.43 21.20
CA ASP A 225 6.70 1.32 22.67
C ASP A 225 6.28 2.65 23.31
N ALA A 226 6.80 3.78 22.82
CA ALA A 226 6.41 5.10 23.27
C ALA A 226 4.93 5.40 23.03
N ARG A 227 4.34 4.90 21.92
CA ARG A 227 2.89 4.97 21.68
C ARG A 227 2.10 4.10 22.66
N ALA A 228 2.59 2.88 22.93
CA ALA A 228 1.92 1.92 23.80
C ALA A 228 1.83 2.42 25.24
N ALA A 229 2.68 3.35 25.65
CA ALA A 229 2.59 4.01 26.96
C ALA A 229 1.33 4.88 27.11
N TYR A 230 0.63 5.19 26.03
CA TYR A 230 -0.57 6.05 26.00
C TYR A 230 -1.76 5.34 25.34
N PRO A 231 -2.26 4.22 25.89
CA PRO A 231 -3.27 3.38 25.25
C PRO A 231 -4.62 4.07 25.02
N ASP A 232 -4.95 5.09 25.84
CA ASP A 232 -6.18 5.89 25.75
C ASP A 232 -6.08 7.05 24.76
N LYS A 233 -4.93 7.26 24.12
CA LYS A 233 -4.73 8.37 23.19
C LYS A 233 -4.77 7.86 21.75
N SER A 234 -5.47 8.60 20.88
CA SER A 234 -5.49 8.33 19.45
C SER A 234 -4.15 8.70 18.80
N LEU A 235 -3.87 8.10 17.62
CA LEU A 235 -2.71 8.50 16.82
C LEU A 235 -2.83 9.99 16.39
N ASP A 236 -4.05 10.50 16.21
CA ASP A 236 -4.25 11.94 15.95
C ASP A 236 -3.66 12.80 17.08
N TYR A 237 -3.95 12.46 18.33
CA TYR A 237 -3.41 13.13 19.51
C TYR A 237 -1.89 12.96 19.61
N LEU A 238 -1.39 11.73 19.46
CA LEU A 238 0.02 11.39 19.64
C LEU A 238 0.93 12.02 18.56
N TYR A 239 0.41 12.24 17.35
CA TYR A 239 1.17 12.80 16.22
C TYR A 239 0.93 14.31 15.99
N HIS A 240 0.10 14.93 16.82
CA HIS A 240 -0.15 16.35 16.69
C HIS A 240 0.96 17.15 17.38
N PRO A 241 1.54 18.19 16.73
CA PRO A 241 2.73 18.90 17.26
C PRO A 241 2.58 19.47 18.65
N LYS A 242 1.34 19.86 19.04
CA LYS A 242 1.06 20.46 20.35
C LYS A 242 0.82 19.46 21.48
N THR A 243 0.49 18.20 21.15
CA THR A 243 0.06 17.20 22.14
C THR A 243 0.93 15.95 22.16
N MET A 244 1.88 15.83 21.22
CA MET A 244 2.83 14.72 21.19
C MET A 244 3.62 14.64 22.51
N PRO A 245 3.62 13.48 23.21
CA PRO A 245 4.40 13.27 24.43
C PRO A 245 5.91 13.40 24.19
N GLN A 246 6.66 13.79 25.21
CA GLN A 246 8.09 14.02 25.09
C GLN A 246 8.85 12.73 24.72
N GLU A 247 8.48 11.60 25.33
CA GLU A 247 9.09 10.30 25.07
C GLU A 247 8.92 9.87 23.60
N LEU A 248 7.76 10.18 23.01
CA LEU A 248 7.52 9.92 21.59
C LEU A 248 8.32 10.87 20.69
N LYS A 249 8.48 12.14 21.08
CA LYS A 249 9.36 13.08 20.37
C LYS A 249 10.80 12.60 20.37
N ASP A 250 11.29 12.16 21.52
CA ASP A 250 12.67 11.68 21.67
C ASP A 250 12.91 10.42 20.83
N ALA A 251 11.93 9.50 20.79
CA ALA A 251 11.98 8.33 19.92
C ALA A 251 12.04 8.72 18.44
N PHE A 252 11.24 9.72 18.00
CA PHE A 252 11.32 10.24 16.64
C PHE A 252 12.64 10.93 16.33
N ILE A 253 13.17 11.76 17.24
CA ILE A 253 14.47 12.42 17.04
C ILE A 253 15.57 11.38 16.84
N ASN A 254 15.60 10.33 17.65
CA ASN A 254 16.57 9.25 17.47
C ASN A 254 16.38 8.52 16.14
N ASN A 255 15.13 8.25 15.74
CA ASN A 255 14.83 7.63 14.45
C ASN A 255 15.31 8.51 13.29
N GLU A 256 15.03 9.82 13.31
CA GLU A 256 15.49 10.74 12.26
C GLU A 256 17.00 10.73 12.10
N ARG A 257 17.75 10.74 13.21
CA ARG A 257 19.22 10.67 13.19
C ARG A 257 19.71 9.40 12.44
N LEU A 258 19.07 8.25 12.68
CA LEU A 258 19.41 6.97 12.03
C LEU A 258 18.96 6.96 10.55
N VAL A 259 17.79 7.52 10.26
CA VAL A 259 17.32 7.68 8.88
C VAL A 259 18.25 8.59 8.11
N HIS A 260 18.65 9.75 8.63
CA HIS A 260 19.63 10.64 7.98
C HIS A 260 20.94 9.90 7.70
N GLN A 261 21.44 9.13 8.67
CA GLN A 261 22.64 8.31 8.47
C GLN A 261 22.46 7.29 7.34
N ALA A 262 21.26 6.68 7.19
CA ALA A 262 20.99 5.72 6.11
C ALA A 262 21.00 6.36 4.71
N TYR A 263 20.70 7.66 4.63
CA TYR A 263 20.77 8.43 3.38
C TYR A 263 22.10 9.17 3.18
N GLY A 264 23.05 9.02 4.09
CA GLY A 264 24.36 9.73 4.05
C GLY A 264 24.22 11.23 4.29
N LEU A 265 23.24 11.64 5.11
CA LEU A 265 22.99 13.00 5.54
C LEU A 265 23.57 13.24 6.93
N GLU A 266 23.90 14.51 7.23
CA GLU A 266 24.22 14.93 8.59
C GLU A 266 22.99 14.82 9.51
N PRO A 267 23.17 14.58 10.84
CA PRO A 267 22.07 14.39 11.77
C PRO A 267 21.06 15.55 11.83
N HIS A 268 21.48 16.75 11.50
CA HIS A 268 20.69 17.98 11.53
C HIS A 268 20.51 18.61 10.14
N ALA A 269 20.55 17.78 9.09
CA ALA A 269 20.31 18.25 7.73
C ALA A 269 18.96 18.98 7.63
N SER A 270 18.95 20.11 6.93
CA SER A 270 17.75 20.89 6.67
C SER A 270 16.80 20.15 5.70
N ASP A 271 15.53 20.53 5.69
CA ASP A 271 14.54 19.99 4.77
C ASP A 271 14.99 20.11 3.30
N ALA A 272 15.69 21.21 2.97
CA ALA A 272 16.21 21.44 1.62
C ALA A 272 17.33 20.44 1.25
N GLU A 273 18.23 20.13 2.20
CA GLU A 273 19.30 19.14 2.01
C GLU A 273 18.71 17.72 1.90
N VAL A 274 17.72 17.41 2.74
CA VAL A 274 16.99 16.12 2.67
C VAL A 274 16.33 15.95 1.31
N LEU A 275 15.55 16.93 0.83
CA LEU A 275 14.91 16.88 -0.48
C LEU A 275 15.93 16.83 -1.61
N GLY A 276 17.00 17.61 -1.52
CA GLY A 276 18.10 17.56 -2.49
C GLY A 276 18.70 16.15 -2.62
N ARG A 277 18.94 15.49 -1.48
CA ARG A 277 19.46 14.11 -1.46
C ARG A 277 18.47 13.09 -2.04
N LEU A 278 17.20 13.20 -1.70
CA LEU A 278 16.16 12.33 -2.26
C LEU A 278 16.05 12.49 -3.79
N HIS A 279 16.07 13.72 -4.29
CA HIS A 279 16.06 14.00 -5.73
C HIS A 279 17.30 13.45 -6.44
N GLU A 280 18.48 13.59 -5.83
CA GLU A 280 19.72 13.03 -6.37
C GLU A 280 19.63 11.49 -6.50
N LEU A 281 19.22 10.80 -5.43
CA LEU A 281 19.06 9.34 -5.44
C LEU A 281 18.04 8.90 -6.48
N HIS A 282 16.90 9.59 -6.57
CA HIS A 282 15.85 9.28 -7.54
C HIS A 282 16.36 9.43 -8.98
N ARG A 283 17.03 10.54 -9.32
CA ARG A 283 17.58 10.78 -10.67
C ARG A 283 18.63 9.75 -11.04
N ALA A 284 19.56 9.44 -10.13
CA ALA A 284 20.61 8.47 -10.37
C ALA A 284 20.01 7.08 -10.70
N HIS A 285 19.06 6.63 -9.89
CA HIS A 285 18.42 5.32 -10.07
C HIS A 285 17.57 5.25 -11.34
N THR A 286 16.78 6.28 -11.65
CA THR A 286 15.99 6.32 -12.88
C THR A 286 16.84 6.33 -14.14
N ALA A 287 17.98 7.03 -14.14
CA ALA A 287 18.94 7.01 -15.25
C ALA A 287 19.55 5.61 -15.48
N GLU A 288 19.84 4.86 -14.39
CA GLU A 288 20.30 3.48 -14.50
C GLU A 288 19.21 2.55 -15.08
N LEU A 289 17.97 2.69 -14.64
CA LEU A 289 16.84 1.92 -15.15
C LEU A 289 16.61 2.19 -16.64
N ASP A 290 16.60 3.45 -17.06
CA ASP A 290 16.44 3.82 -18.48
C ASP A 290 17.56 3.25 -19.35
N THR A 291 18.78 3.18 -18.81
CA THR A 291 19.93 2.59 -19.52
C THR A 291 19.76 1.09 -19.68
N LYS A 292 19.32 0.38 -18.63
CA LYS A 292 19.06 -1.07 -18.67
C LYS A 292 17.93 -1.40 -19.65
N GLU A 293 16.83 -0.66 -19.60
CA GLU A 293 15.68 -0.84 -20.52
C GLU A 293 16.10 -0.66 -21.99
N LYS A 294 16.89 0.36 -22.31
CA LYS A 294 17.45 0.57 -23.66
C LYS A 294 18.34 -0.58 -24.11
N GLN A 295 19.17 -1.12 -23.21
CA GLN A 295 20.04 -2.27 -23.52
C GLN A 295 19.22 -3.54 -23.78
N GLU A 296 18.19 -3.81 -22.97
CA GLU A 296 17.31 -4.96 -23.14
C GLU A 296 16.52 -4.89 -24.46
N LEU A 297 15.95 -3.73 -24.79
CA LEU A 297 15.26 -3.52 -26.06
C LEU A 297 16.19 -3.74 -27.25
N THR A 298 17.43 -3.26 -27.17
CA THR A 298 18.45 -3.47 -28.20
C THR A 298 18.82 -4.96 -28.34
N ALA A 299 18.97 -5.67 -27.23
CA ALA A 299 19.27 -7.10 -27.22
C ALA A 299 18.11 -7.94 -27.80
N GLN A 300 16.86 -7.60 -27.47
CA GLN A 300 15.67 -8.24 -28.03
C GLN A 300 15.54 -7.99 -29.54
N ALA A 301 15.81 -6.77 -29.99
CA ALA A 301 15.80 -6.43 -31.42
C ALA A 301 16.85 -7.23 -32.19
N LYS A 302 18.07 -7.37 -31.65
CA LYS A 302 19.14 -8.21 -32.22
C LYS A 302 18.75 -9.70 -32.28
N LYS A 303 18.10 -10.24 -31.26
CA LYS A 303 17.58 -11.63 -31.26
C LYS A 303 16.50 -11.86 -32.31
N LYS A 304 15.60 -10.89 -32.52
CA LYS A 304 14.55 -10.94 -33.57
C LYS A 304 15.12 -10.77 -34.98
N ALA A 305 16.24 -10.04 -35.15
CA ALA A 305 16.88 -9.81 -36.42
C ALA A 305 17.88 -10.92 -36.83
N ALA A 306 18.21 -11.86 -35.92
CA ALA A 306 19.05 -13.00 -36.25
C ALA A 306 18.34 -13.91 -37.27
N PRO A 307 18.92 -14.21 -38.47
CA PRO A 307 18.25 -14.98 -39.51
C PRO A 307 18.01 -16.42 -39.03
N THR A 308 16.77 -16.88 -39.17
CA THR A 308 16.38 -18.29 -39.02
C THR A 308 16.95 -19.12 -40.19
N SER A 309 18.27 -19.27 -40.25
CA SER A 309 18.91 -20.16 -41.18
C SER A 309 19.04 -21.54 -40.54
N LYS A 310 17.99 -22.36 -40.62
CA LYS A 310 18.06 -23.83 -40.59
C LYS A 310 16.68 -24.45 -40.74
N ARG A 311 16.10 -24.38 -41.95
CA ARG A 311 15.07 -25.31 -42.39
C ARG A 311 14.90 -25.25 -43.90
N LYS A 312 15.91 -25.74 -44.65
CA LYS A 312 15.74 -26.19 -46.02
C LYS A 312 16.93 -27.06 -46.42
N ALA A 313 16.95 -28.30 -45.99
CA ALA A 313 17.72 -29.39 -46.60
C ALA A 313 17.18 -30.70 -46.00
N LEU A 314 16.13 -31.26 -46.60
CA LEU A 314 15.87 -32.69 -46.73
C LEU A 314 14.48 -32.87 -47.37
N SER A 315 14.43 -32.72 -48.69
CA SER A 315 13.33 -33.31 -49.51
C SER A 315 13.79 -33.24 -50.96
N THR A 316 14.68 -34.11 -51.34
CA THR A 316 14.83 -34.61 -52.74
C THR A 316 15.71 -35.83 -52.68
N LYS A 317 15.10 -37.00 -52.74
CA LYS A 317 15.54 -38.24 -53.40
C LYS A 317 14.66 -39.40 -52.95
N ASN A 318 13.73 -39.77 -53.78
CA ASN A 318 13.70 -41.04 -54.46
C ASN A 318 12.34 -41.27 -55.10
N THR A 319 12.25 -40.94 -56.36
CA THR A 319 11.42 -41.59 -57.32
C THR A 319 12.35 -42.25 -58.30
N THR A 320 12.41 -43.57 -58.34
CA THR A 320 12.59 -44.33 -59.54
C THR A 320 12.44 -45.83 -59.26
N SER A 321 11.60 -46.43 -60.10
CA SER A 321 11.65 -47.82 -60.54
C SER A 321 11.15 -48.89 -59.55
N ALA A 322 10.23 -49.74 -59.86
CA ALA A 322 10.11 -50.57 -61.02
C ALA A 322 8.74 -51.23 -61.16
N ARG A 323 8.31 -51.33 -62.35
CA ARG A 323 7.41 -52.21 -63.06
C ARG A 323 7.67 -53.72 -62.85
N LYS A 324 6.57 -54.49 -63.03
CA LYS A 324 6.37 -55.98 -63.35
C LYS A 324 6.25 -56.83 -62.10
N ALA A 325 5.16 -57.52 -61.95
CA ALA A 325 4.43 -58.54 -62.69
C ALA A 325 3.02 -58.67 -62.08
#